data_d0ea8a2ebc5186fa7b42d0aff2d31151
#
_entry.id   d0ea8a2ebc5186fa7b42d0aff2d31151
#
_cell.length_a   1.000
_cell.length_b   1.000
_cell.length_c   1.000
_cell.angle_alpha   90.00
_cell.angle_beta   90.00
_cell.angle_gamma   90.00
#
_symmetry.space_group_name_H-M   'P 1'
#
loop_
_entity.id
_entity.type
_entity.pdbx_description
1 polymer ?
#
loop_
_entity_poly.entity_id
_entity_poly.type
_entity_poly.pdbx_seq_one_letter_code
_entity_poly.pdbx_strand_id
1 'polypeptide(L)'
;SSLDSYTFSLYYNDAAANSGWGPYNWVSEERINRIKDYMAGKITDSTIPVPNNPSLWADGYSQGNDNIDYYDYFFKDNVFAHEHNISVTGGTDKIQYYLSANYLGQDGELRIGDEYSNRYTASAKINAQLSKIVSVGFNTRFIRSDYVQPTHLNESFFAEIGRQCWPTKPLYDPNGILYDDHVLQMQNGGEKQERNTWLYQQLNITVEPIKGWRLIGDLSYRYNTQYSHWDYLTVHQTGVDGKTKGNTWNNDSQVHEGTYASDYFNVNLYTDYAKTFAKSHNMKVLFGFQAEQNNYKDIAAEKLGVIYPGKPTINTSTGMDSNNQKVAPNVAGGHNRWATAGFFGRLNYDYLEKYLLEVNLRYDGSSRFRSDSRWGFFPSASVGWNIAREKFFLPVSKVVNTFKVRASYGSLGNQNTSSLYPTYSTIGTGTGSWIIDGTLANIAWAPSLVSYNLSWEKIRTWNAGCLLYTSDAADER
;
A
#
# COMPACT_ATOMS: atom_id res chain seq x y z
N SER A 1 22.05 12.18 16.23
CA SER A 1 22.70 13.49 16.18
C SER A 1 23.86 13.43 15.22
N SER A 2 24.02 14.45 14.41
CA SER A 2 25.18 14.63 13.56
C SER A 2 26.39 15.09 14.38
N LEU A 3 27.58 14.95 13.84
CA LEU A 3 28.78 15.59 14.40
C LEU A 3 28.66 17.10 14.22
N ASP A 4 29.24 17.87 15.15
CA ASP A 4 29.45 19.30 14.90
C ASP A 4 30.38 19.53 13.71
N SER A 5 30.29 20.70 13.09
CA SER A 5 31.01 21.02 11.85
C SER A 5 32.53 20.96 11.95
N TYR A 6 33.10 21.27 13.13
CA TYR A 6 34.53 21.16 13.33
C TYR A 6 34.97 19.70 13.37
N THR A 7 34.33 18.90 14.23
CA THR A 7 34.62 17.48 14.36
C THR A 7 34.39 16.75 13.03
N PHE A 8 33.27 17.03 12.34
CA PHE A 8 32.99 16.51 11.00
C PHE A 8 34.13 16.80 10.03
N SER A 9 34.60 18.06 9.97
CA SER A 9 35.66 18.48 9.04
C SER A 9 36.98 17.74 9.27
N LEU A 10 37.34 17.46 10.53
CA LEU A 10 38.53 16.68 10.86
C LEU A 10 38.41 15.23 10.39
N TYR A 11 37.30 14.56 10.72
CA TYR A 11 37.07 13.18 10.28
C TYR A 11 36.96 13.08 8.75
N TYR A 12 36.38 14.07 8.10
CA TYR A 12 36.29 14.10 6.65
C TYR A 12 37.67 14.17 6.00
N ASN A 13 38.57 15.05 6.52
CA ASN A 13 39.94 15.16 6.05
C ASN A 13 40.71 13.86 6.26
N ASP A 14 40.57 13.22 7.42
CA ASP A 14 41.22 11.94 7.72
C ASP A 14 40.74 10.83 6.79
N ALA A 15 39.41 10.76 6.55
CA ALA A 15 38.82 9.79 5.64
C ALA A 15 39.27 10.02 4.19
N ALA A 16 39.32 11.26 3.74
CA ALA A 16 39.82 11.64 2.40
C ALA A 16 41.28 11.25 2.20
N ALA A 17 42.14 11.51 3.21
CA ALA A 17 43.53 11.13 3.18
C ALA A 17 43.72 9.59 3.11
N ASN A 18 42.96 8.85 3.93
CA ASN A 18 43.02 7.38 3.96
C ASN A 18 42.47 6.72 2.70
N SER A 19 41.52 7.34 2.00
CA SER A 19 40.98 6.84 0.72
C SER A 19 41.83 7.15 -0.50
N GLY A 20 42.91 7.88 -0.34
CA GLY A 20 43.82 8.30 -1.44
C GLY A 20 43.24 9.41 -2.30
N TRP A 21 42.18 10.10 -1.86
CA TRP A 21 41.67 11.27 -2.54
C TRP A 21 42.61 12.44 -2.36
N GLY A 22 42.87 13.17 -3.45
CA GLY A 22 43.75 14.30 -3.40
C GLY A 22 43.22 15.47 -2.56
N PRO A 23 44.05 16.51 -2.30
CA PRO A 23 43.69 17.64 -1.45
C PRO A 23 42.47 18.45 -1.93
N TYR A 24 41.98 18.22 -3.13
CA TYR A 24 40.80 18.86 -3.69
C TYR A 24 39.53 18.66 -2.87
N ASN A 25 39.40 17.51 -2.22
CA ASN A 25 38.22 17.17 -1.42
C ASN A 25 38.39 17.45 0.10
N TRP A 26 39.48 18.07 0.49
CA TRP A 26 39.76 18.36 1.88
C TRP A 26 39.14 19.70 2.30
N VAL A 27 38.67 19.77 3.53
CA VAL A 27 38.30 21.04 4.16
C VAL A 27 39.56 21.79 4.50
N SER A 28 39.78 22.97 3.88
CA SER A 28 41.00 23.76 4.08
C SER A 28 41.14 24.26 5.52
N GLU A 29 42.37 24.54 5.95
CA GLU A 29 42.62 25.09 7.28
C GLU A 29 41.92 26.45 7.48
N GLU A 30 41.90 27.29 6.45
CA GLU A 30 41.17 28.56 6.46
C GLU A 30 39.69 28.34 6.74
N ARG A 31 39.06 27.37 6.04
CA ARG A 31 37.66 27.04 6.27
C ARG A 31 37.42 26.46 7.68
N ILE A 32 38.33 25.60 8.17
CA ILE A 32 38.23 25.07 9.55
C ILE A 32 38.30 26.22 10.57
N ASN A 33 39.13 27.24 10.33
CA ASN A 33 39.17 28.40 11.22
C ASN A 33 37.86 29.22 11.15
N ARG A 34 37.27 29.41 9.97
CA ARG A 34 35.97 30.06 9.85
C ARG A 34 34.86 29.26 10.56
N ILE A 35 34.87 27.94 10.46
CA ILE A 35 33.93 27.06 11.18
C ILE A 35 34.08 27.29 12.69
N LYS A 36 35.27 27.30 13.24
CA LYS A 36 35.51 27.58 14.67
C LYS A 36 35.00 28.96 15.09
N ASP A 37 35.28 29.99 14.27
CA ASP A 37 34.85 31.36 14.55
C ASP A 37 33.33 31.51 14.47
N TYR A 38 32.67 30.83 13.53
CA TYR A 38 31.23 30.77 13.43
C TYR A 38 30.62 30.07 14.64
N MET A 39 31.08 28.87 15.02
CA MET A 39 30.66 28.14 16.19
C MET A 39 30.88 28.93 17.50
N ALA A 40 31.93 29.76 17.56
CA ALA A 40 32.20 30.63 18.70
C ALA A 40 31.43 31.96 18.68
N GLY A 41 30.57 32.18 17.67
CA GLY A 41 29.80 33.43 17.50
C GLY A 41 30.60 34.65 17.18
N LYS A 42 31.85 34.51 16.72
CA LYS A 42 32.71 35.64 16.31
C LYS A 42 32.37 36.18 14.93
N ILE A 43 31.84 35.34 14.06
CA ILE A 43 31.30 35.69 12.75
C ILE A 43 29.88 35.16 12.64
N THR A 44 29.06 35.81 11.81
CA THR A 44 27.64 35.47 11.60
C THR A 44 27.35 34.87 10.24
N ASP A 45 28.30 35.02 9.32
CA ASP A 45 28.12 34.55 7.93
C ASP A 45 28.35 33.05 7.84
N SER A 46 27.32 32.32 7.43
CA SER A 46 27.31 30.85 7.28
C SER A 46 28.09 30.34 6.07
N THR A 47 28.41 31.24 5.12
CA THR A 47 29.19 30.97 3.90
C THR A 47 29.82 32.28 3.36
N ILE A 48 30.60 32.17 2.31
CA ILE A 48 31.23 33.32 1.62
C ILE A 48 30.80 33.36 0.15
N PRO A 49 30.92 34.46 -0.56
CA PRO A 49 30.75 34.50 -2.01
C PRO A 49 31.67 33.52 -2.73
N VAL A 50 31.22 32.96 -3.85
CA VAL A 50 32.07 32.10 -4.71
C VAL A 50 33.25 32.88 -5.21
N PRO A 51 34.52 32.46 -5.00
CA PRO A 51 35.70 33.24 -5.40
C PRO A 51 35.73 33.63 -6.87
N ASN A 52 35.29 32.74 -7.76
CA ASN A 52 35.27 32.98 -9.21
C ASN A 52 33.92 33.54 -9.73
N ASN A 53 32.93 33.70 -8.87
CA ASN A 53 31.64 34.29 -9.19
C ASN A 53 31.04 34.97 -7.95
N PRO A 54 31.51 36.16 -7.57
CA PRO A 54 31.13 36.80 -6.31
C PRO A 54 29.68 37.28 -6.24
N SER A 55 28.88 37.09 -7.29
CA SER A 55 27.43 37.31 -7.27
C SER A 55 26.65 36.17 -6.63
N LEU A 56 27.27 35.00 -6.44
CA LEU A 56 26.62 33.81 -5.85
C LEU A 56 27.30 33.48 -4.52
N TRP A 57 26.51 32.93 -3.60
CA TRP A 57 27.01 32.32 -2.38
C TRP A 57 27.62 30.95 -2.69
N ALA A 58 28.72 30.64 -2.01
CA ALA A 58 29.35 29.33 -2.15
C ALA A 58 28.52 28.25 -1.46
N ASP A 59 28.50 27.06 -2.07
CA ASP A 59 27.79 25.90 -1.53
C ASP A 59 28.44 25.34 -0.24
N GLY A 60 27.68 24.51 0.43
CA GLY A 60 28.11 23.92 1.70
C GLY A 60 29.24 22.93 1.58
N TYR A 61 29.52 22.38 0.38
CA TYR A 61 30.60 21.42 0.17
C TYR A 61 31.93 22.14 0.00
N SER A 62 31.93 23.31 -0.61
CA SER A 62 33.14 24.04 -0.90
C SER A 62 33.54 25.04 0.18
N GLN A 63 32.66 25.89 0.67
CA GLN A 63 32.99 27.02 1.52
C GLN A 63 32.02 27.26 2.71
N GLY A 64 30.94 26.48 2.85
CA GLY A 64 30.02 26.61 3.97
C GLY A 64 30.72 26.38 5.31
N ASN A 65 30.34 27.14 6.32
CA ASN A 65 30.87 27.07 7.68
C ASN A 65 29.80 27.13 8.77
N ASP A 66 28.57 26.74 8.40
CA ASP A 66 27.45 26.60 9.33
C ASP A 66 27.69 25.45 10.33
N ASN A 67 26.81 25.28 11.29
CA ASN A 67 26.85 24.18 12.27
C ASN A 67 25.45 23.65 12.56
N ILE A 68 24.93 22.87 11.64
CA ILE A 68 23.55 22.37 11.66
C ILE A 68 23.49 20.87 11.97
N ASP A 69 22.65 20.48 12.90
CA ASP A 69 22.18 19.09 13.03
C ASP A 69 20.94 18.91 12.16
N TYR A 70 21.12 18.34 10.96
CA TYR A 70 20.04 18.13 10.01
C TYR A 70 19.01 17.12 10.49
N TYR A 71 19.37 16.15 11.33
CA TYR A 71 18.39 15.23 11.89
C TYR A 71 17.44 15.94 12.85
N ASP A 72 17.96 16.79 13.72
CA ASP A 72 17.15 17.62 14.61
C ASP A 72 16.33 18.66 13.82
N TYR A 73 16.89 19.19 12.73
CA TYR A 73 16.19 20.17 11.90
C TYR A 73 15.02 19.54 11.13
N PHE A 74 15.20 18.37 10.53
CA PHE A 74 14.17 17.73 9.72
C PHE A 74 13.12 17.00 10.57
N PHE A 75 13.51 16.34 11.68
CA PHE A 75 12.64 15.44 12.40
C PHE A 75 12.20 15.97 13.75
N LYS A 76 10.96 15.68 14.10
CA LYS A 76 10.38 15.96 15.43
C LYS A 76 10.84 14.88 16.42
N ASP A 77 11.14 15.26 17.67
CA ASP A 77 11.41 14.30 18.75
C ASP A 77 10.18 13.48 19.14
N ASN A 78 9.01 14.09 19.00
CA ASN A 78 7.72 13.48 19.36
C ASN A 78 6.71 13.79 18.26
N VAL A 79 6.00 12.76 17.83
CA VAL A 79 4.92 12.85 16.84
C VAL A 79 3.59 12.58 17.54
N PHE A 80 2.60 13.40 17.29
CA PHE A 80 1.30 13.26 17.90
C PHE A 80 0.35 12.46 17.01
N ALA A 81 -0.32 11.48 17.61
CA ALA A 81 -1.43 10.76 17.00
C ALA A 81 -2.60 10.71 17.98
N HIS A 82 -3.81 10.86 17.46
CA HIS A 82 -5.02 10.80 18.29
C HIS A 82 -6.12 10.03 17.57
N GLU A 83 -6.87 9.27 18.34
CA GLU A 83 -7.96 8.47 17.83
C GLU A 83 -9.22 8.70 18.67
N HIS A 84 -10.33 8.94 17.99
CA HIS A 84 -11.64 9.11 18.60
C HIS A 84 -12.60 8.08 18.03
N ASN A 85 -13.22 7.31 18.92
CA ASN A 85 -14.21 6.31 18.55
C ASN A 85 -15.49 6.54 19.33
N ILE A 86 -16.61 6.52 18.62
CA ILE A 86 -17.94 6.48 19.21
C ILE A 86 -18.72 5.31 18.63
N SER A 87 -19.41 4.57 19.46
CA SER A 87 -20.26 3.49 19.00
C SER A 87 -21.55 3.39 19.79
N VAL A 88 -22.59 2.98 19.11
CA VAL A 88 -23.92 2.73 19.68
C VAL A 88 -24.37 1.33 19.27
N THR A 89 -24.79 0.54 20.24
CA THR A 89 -25.38 -0.78 20.02
C THR A 89 -26.73 -0.84 20.73
N GLY A 90 -27.66 -1.53 20.11
CA GLY A 90 -28.98 -1.69 20.69
C GLY A 90 -29.82 -2.66 19.87
N GLY A 91 -31.06 -2.84 20.29
CA GLY A 91 -31.99 -3.70 19.58
C GLY A 91 -33.02 -4.34 20.46
N THR A 92 -33.72 -5.28 19.84
CA THR A 92 -34.72 -6.17 20.46
C THR A 92 -34.34 -7.62 20.12
N ASP A 93 -35.10 -8.57 20.57
CA ASP A 93 -34.94 -9.99 20.19
C ASP A 93 -35.04 -10.23 18.67
N LYS A 94 -35.65 -9.29 17.93
CA LYS A 94 -35.85 -9.40 16.48
C LYS A 94 -34.90 -8.54 15.65
N ILE A 95 -34.44 -7.43 16.18
CA ILE A 95 -33.58 -6.49 15.45
C ILE A 95 -32.45 -6.10 16.37
N GLN A 96 -31.24 -6.23 15.89
CA GLN A 96 -30.01 -5.79 16.56
C GLN A 96 -29.26 -4.86 15.62
N TYR A 97 -28.72 -3.78 16.16
CA TYR A 97 -27.91 -2.84 15.38
C TYR A 97 -26.66 -2.44 16.12
N TYR A 98 -25.64 -2.12 15.35
CA TYR A 98 -24.40 -1.54 15.78
C TYR A 98 -24.03 -0.40 14.80
N LEU A 99 -23.77 0.78 15.34
CA LEU A 99 -23.30 1.95 14.59
C LEU A 99 -21.98 2.40 15.21
N SER A 100 -21.03 2.78 14.39
CA SER A 100 -19.78 3.38 14.89
C SER A 100 -19.24 4.42 13.94
N ALA A 101 -18.56 5.41 14.52
CA ALA A 101 -17.73 6.38 13.81
C ALA A 101 -16.35 6.42 14.49
N ASN A 102 -15.31 6.47 13.69
CA ASN A 102 -13.93 6.54 14.14
C ASN A 102 -13.20 7.60 13.32
N TYR A 103 -12.40 8.40 14.00
CA TYR A 103 -11.44 9.32 13.42
C TYR A 103 -10.05 9.02 13.99
N LEU A 104 -9.06 8.89 13.11
CA LEU A 104 -7.64 8.79 13.44
C LEU A 104 -6.92 9.92 12.73
N GLY A 105 -6.29 10.81 13.50
CA GLY A 105 -5.38 11.85 13.03
C GLY A 105 -3.95 11.49 13.41
N GLN A 106 -3.03 11.55 12.48
CA GLN A 106 -1.61 11.29 12.67
C GLN A 106 -0.81 12.41 12.02
N ASP A 107 -0.02 13.11 12.80
CA ASP A 107 0.96 14.08 12.29
C ASP A 107 2.16 13.33 11.69
N GLY A 108 2.85 13.96 10.76
CA GLY A 108 4.08 13.46 10.20
C GLY A 108 5.30 13.72 11.09
N GLU A 109 6.39 13.03 10.79
CA GLU A 109 7.65 13.12 11.54
C GLU A 109 8.46 14.36 11.20
N LEU A 110 8.16 15.03 10.08
CA LEU A 110 8.90 16.21 9.63
C LEU A 110 8.51 17.47 10.40
N ARG A 111 9.53 18.30 10.72
CA ARG A 111 9.33 19.66 11.26
C ARG A 111 8.99 20.66 10.15
N ILE A 112 9.38 20.37 8.91
CA ILE A 112 9.23 21.26 7.76
C ILE A 112 8.40 20.58 6.66
N GLY A 113 7.57 21.38 5.98
CA GLY A 113 6.58 20.85 5.05
C GLY A 113 5.38 20.23 5.78
N ASP A 114 4.28 20.08 5.05
CA ASP A 114 3.07 19.49 5.58
C ASP A 114 3.10 17.98 5.39
N GLU A 115 3.05 17.24 6.50
CA GLU A 115 2.96 15.79 6.49
C GLU A 115 1.92 15.35 7.53
N TYR A 116 0.85 14.71 7.06
CA TYR A 116 -0.18 14.15 7.96
C TYR A 116 -1.01 13.05 7.27
N SER A 117 -1.64 12.24 8.10
CA SER A 117 -2.62 11.24 7.68
C SER A 117 -3.88 11.33 8.51
N ASN A 118 -5.03 11.51 7.86
CA ASN A 118 -6.34 11.53 8.50
C ASN A 118 -7.21 10.39 7.98
N ARG A 119 -7.77 9.59 8.89
CA ARG A 119 -8.66 8.48 8.52
C ARG A 119 -10.01 8.61 9.22
N TYR A 120 -11.05 8.61 8.42
CA TYR A 120 -12.44 8.62 8.85
C TYR A 120 -13.08 7.27 8.54
N THR A 121 -13.70 6.64 9.52
CA THR A 121 -14.41 5.38 9.32
C THR A 121 -15.81 5.49 9.91
N ALA A 122 -16.82 5.11 9.14
CA ALA A 122 -18.18 4.96 9.61
C ALA A 122 -18.68 3.54 9.30
N SER A 123 -19.32 2.88 10.26
CA SER A 123 -19.82 1.52 10.08
C SER A 123 -21.24 1.40 10.64
N ALA A 124 -22.07 0.64 9.94
CA ALA A 124 -23.38 0.25 10.42
C ALA A 124 -23.62 -1.24 10.15
N LYS A 125 -24.08 -1.96 11.16
CA LYS A 125 -24.48 -3.36 11.05
C LYS A 125 -25.88 -3.51 11.64
N ILE A 126 -26.75 -4.17 10.87
CA ILE A 126 -28.13 -4.46 11.27
C ILE A 126 -28.36 -5.94 11.02
N ASN A 127 -28.87 -6.66 12.03
CA ASN A 127 -29.37 -8.02 11.90
C ASN A 127 -30.87 -8.02 12.28
N ALA A 128 -31.69 -8.57 11.42
CA ALA A 128 -33.15 -8.63 11.63
C ALA A 128 -33.67 -10.02 11.41
N GLN A 129 -34.44 -10.54 12.39
CA GLN A 129 -35.24 -11.74 12.26
C GLN A 129 -36.63 -11.34 11.75
N LEU A 130 -36.81 -11.39 10.42
CA LEU A 130 -38.06 -10.93 9.79
C LEU A 130 -39.23 -11.87 10.06
N SER A 131 -38.97 -13.18 10.19
CA SER A 131 -39.91 -14.17 10.56
C SER A 131 -39.23 -15.36 11.26
N LYS A 132 -39.97 -16.39 11.63
CA LYS A 132 -39.38 -17.60 12.23
C LYS A 132 -38.40 -18.34 11.30
N ILE A 133 -38.50 -18.09 10.00
CA ILE A 133 -37.70 -18.77 8.97
C ILE A 133 -36.77 -17.85 8.19
N VAL A 134 -36.91 -16.53 8.33
CA VAL A 134 -36.14 -15.55 7.53
C VAL A 134 -35.38 -14.62 8.43
N SER A 135 -34.06 -14.57 8.26
CA SER A 135 -33.18 -13.57 8.85
C SER A 135 -32.42 -12.79 7.76
N VAL A 136 -32.20 -11.51 8.02
CA VAL A 136 -31.48 -10.62 7.12
C VAL A 136 -30.41 -9.86 7.92
N GLY A 137 -29.20 -9.85 7.42
CA GLY A 137 -28.08 -9.07 7.92
C GLY A 137 -27.63 -8.05 6.86
N PHE A 138 -27.45 -6.79 7.27
CA PHE A 138 -26.85 -5.77 6.43
C PHE A 138 -25.67 -5.15 7.16
N ASN A 139 -24.55 -5.03 6.47
CA ASN A 139 -23.34 -4.40 6.98
C ASN A 139 -22.81 -3.41 5.95
N THR A 140 -22.54 -2.18 6.38
CA THR A 140 -21.91 -1.17 5.57
C THR A 140 -20.74 -0.53 6.32
N ARG A 141 -19.66 -0.25 5.60
CA ARG A 141 -18.51 0.48 6.12
C ARG A 141 -18.02 1.47 5.08
N PHE A 142 -17.87 2.70 5.50
CA PHE A 142 -17.21 3.76 4.75
C PHE A 142 -15.87 4.06 5.40
N ILE A 143 -14.83 4.19 4.59
CA ILE A 143 -13.50 4.59 5.03
C ILE A 143 -13.01 5.67 4.06
N ARG A 144 -12.53 6.78 4.59
CA ARG A 144 -11.78 7.79 3.85
C ARG A 144 -10.46 8.01 4.55
N SER A 145 -9.38 7.98 3.78
CA SER A 145 -8.04 8.31 4.23
C SER A 145 -7.48 9.42 3.35
N ASP A 146 -7.11 10.53 3.96
CA ASP A 146 -6.41 11.64 3.33
C ASP A 146 -4.96 11.61 3.83
N TYR A 147 -4.00 11.63 2.90
CA TYR A 147 -2.57 11.68 3.19
C TYR A 147 -1.93 12.82 2.41
N VAL A 148 -1.11 13.59 3.09
CA VAL A 148 -0.38 14.73 2.54
C VAL A 148 1.08 14.61 2.94
N GLN A 149 1.99 14.91 2.02
CA GLN A 149 3.43 14.97 2.28
C GLN A 149 4.13 15.90 1.27
N PRO A 150 5.32 16.43 1.58
CA PRO A 150 6.18 17.04 0.58
C PRO A 150 6.49 16.06 -0.55
N THR A 151 6.48 16.52 -1.80
CA THR A 151 6.77 15.65 -2.95
C THR A 151 8.20 15.09 -2.91
N HIS A 152 9.13 15.83 -2.30
CA HIS A 152 10.51 15.43 -2.12
C HIS A 152 10.76 14.47 -0.95
N LEU A 153 9.75 14.14 -0.14
CA LEU A 153 9.84 13.09 0.89
C LEU A 153 9.79 11.70 0.22
N ASN A 154 10.93 11.23 -0.21
CA ASN A 154 11.09 9.98 -0.94
C ASN A 154 12.40 9.27 -0.55
N GLU A 155 12.68 8.11 -1.15
CA GLU A 155 13.91 7.34 -0.86
C GLU A 155 15.21 8.15 -1.09
N SER A 156 15.24 9.02 -2.09
CA SER A 156 16.40 9.87 -2.36
C SER A 156 16.65 10.84 -1.22
N PHE A 157 15.61 11.44 -0.64
CA PHE A 157 15.75 12.34 0.50
C PHE A 157 16.40 11.64 1.71
N PHE A 158 15.95 10.43 2.06
CA PHE A 158 16.55 9.68 3.16
C PHE A 158 18.00 9.27 2.88
N ALA A 159 18.32 8.93 1.64
CA ALA A 159 19.69 8.66 1.24
C ALA A 159 20.59 9.93 1.32
N GLU A 160 20.05 11.07 0.91
CA GLU A 160 20.78 12.35 0.89
C GLU A 160 21.03 12.92 2.29
N ILE A 161 20.11 12.74 3.26
CA ILE A 161 20.34 13.16 4.66
C ILE A 161 21.64 12.54 5.21
N GLY A 162 21.84 11.25 4.98
CA GLY A 162 23.04 10.57 5.46
C GLY A 162 24.32 10.88 4.67
N ARG A 163 24.20 11.34 3.43
CA ARG A 163 25.31 11.49 2.50
C ARG A 163 25.69 12.94 2.21
N GLN A 164 24.71 13.84 2.08
CA GLN A 164 24.90 15.18 1.55
C GLN A 164 24.47 16.31 2.50
N CYS A 165 23.74 16.03 3.55
CA CYS A 165 23.42 17.04 4.56
C CYS A 165 24.56 17.20 5.56
N TRP A 166 25.67 17.79 5.07
CA TRP A 166 26.83 18.06 5.90
C TRP A 166 26.53 19.17 6.90
N PRO A 167 26.98 19.07 8.15
CA PRO A 167 26.70 20.09 9.16
C PRO A 167 27.26 21.48 8.79
N THR A 168 28.24 21.53 7.89
CA THR A 168 28.85 22.77 7.39
C THR A 168 28.05 23.49 6.30
N LYS A 169 26.97 22.85 5.76
CA LYS A 169 26.15 23.51 4.73
C LYS A 169 25.34 24.66 5.35
N PRO A 170 25.31 25.83 4.68
CA PRO A 170 24.52 26.96 5.17
C PRO A 170 23.01 26.63 5.06
N LEU A 171 22.30 26.70 6.19
CA LEU A 171 20.84 26.61 6.21
C LEU A 171 20.22 27.90 5.65
N TYR A 172 20.73 29.03 6.10
CA TYR A 172 20.40 30.36 5.60
C TYR A 172 21.64 31.04 5.05
N ASP A 173 21.47 31.83 4.01
CA ASP A 173 22.53 32.67 3.50
C ASP A 173 22.86 33.86 4.46
N PRO A 174 23.95 34.59 4.27
CA PRO A 174 24.26 35.78 5.09
C PRO A 174 23.20 36.89 5.06
N ASN A 175 22.28 36.87 4.09
CA ASN A 175 21.14 37.79 4.04
C ASN A 175 19.95 37.28 4.89
N GLY A 176 20.04 36.09 5.51
CA GLY A 176 18.98 35.48 6.28
C GLY A 176 17.90 34.80 5.41
N ILE A 177 18.20 34.52 4.13
CA ILE A 177 17.29 33.84 3.20
C ILE A 177 17.61 32.34 3.22
N LEU A 178 16.56 31.49 3.25
CA LEU A 178 16.72 30.04 3.22
C LEU A 178 17.55 29.61 1.99
N TYR A 179 18.60 28.85 2.23
CA TYR A 179 19.63 28.56 1.23
C TYR A 179 19.87 27.08 0.99
N ASP A 180 19.72 26.21 2.01
CA ASP A 180 19.93 24.77 1.85
C ASP A 180 18.98 24.19 0.81
N ASP A 181 19.52 23.48 -0.17
CA ASP A 181 18.76 22.95 -1.30
C ASP A 181 17.77 21.84 -0.90
N HIS A 182 18.14 20.98 0.05
CA HIS A 182 17.25 19.92 0.55
C HIS A 182 16.08 20.50 1.32
N VAL A 183 16.35 21.51 2.15
CA VAL A 183 15.32 22.21 2.91
C VAL A 183 14.41 23.01 1.98
N LEU A 184 14.96 23.71 1.00
CA LEU A 184 14.18 24.43 -0.03
C LEU A 184 13.24 23.49 -0.79
N GLN A 185 13.76 22.33 -1.21
CA GLN A 185 12.95 21.34 -1.92
C GLN A 185 11.86 20.74 -1.03
N MET A 186 12.15 20.42 0.22
CA MET A 186 11.17 19.89 1.17
C MET A 186 10.09 20.91 1.52
N GLN A 187 10.42 22.18 1.64
CA GLN A 187 9.49 23.22 2.07
C GLN A 187 8.72 23.86 0.92
N ASN A 188 9.36 24.04 -0.23
CA ASN A 188 8.83 24.80 -1.36
C ASN A 188 8.78 24.02 -2.68
N GLY A 189 9.25 22.79 -2.69
CA GLY A 189 9.41 21.97 -3.91
C GLY A 189 8.16 21.23 -4.36
N GLY A 190 7.03 21.41 -3.68
CA GLY A 190 5.75 20.81 -4.04
C GLY A 190 5.19 19.86 -2.99
N GLU A 191 3.95 19.45 -3.20
CA GLU A 191 3.19 18.62 -2.30
C GLU A 191 2.58 17.41 -3.02
N LYS A 192 2.49 16.30 -2.31
CA LYS A 192 1.78 15.10 -2.75
C LYS A 192 0.59 14.86 -1.85
N GLN A 193 -0.58 14.73 -2.46
CA GLN A 193 -1.85 14.45 -1.78
C GLN A 193 -2.45 13.15 -2.31
N GLU A 194 -2.84 12.27 -1.42
CA GLU A 194 -3.58 11.05 -1.75
C GLU A 194 -4.86 10.97 -0.93
N ARG A 195 -5.98 10.73 -1.62
CA ARG A 195 -7.26 10.46 -0.98
C ARG A 195 -7.76 9.09 -1.42
N ASN A 196 -7.88 8.18 -0.45
CA ASN A 196 -8.45 6.86 -0.65
C ASN A 196 -9.82 6.79 0.00
N THR A 197 -10.84 6.40 -0.78
CA THR A 197 -12.21 6.23 -0.29
C THR A 197 -12.67 4.82 -0.59
N TRP A 198 -13.19 4.14 0.44
CA TRP A 198 -13.71 2.80 0.36
C TRP A 198 -15.14 2.75 0.87
N LEU A 199 -16.02 2.10 0.12
CA LEU A 199 -17.36 1.74 0.55
C LEU A 199 -17.51 0.22 0.46
N TYR A 200 -17.81 -0.42 1.58
CA TYR A 200 -18.13 -1.83 1.67
C TYR A 200 -19.59 -1.99 2.02
N GLN A 201 -20.28 -2.84 1.30
CA GLN A 201 -21.67 -3.19 1.57
C GLN A 201 -21.82 -4.70 1.49
N GLN A 202 -22.51 -5.28 2.45
CA GLN A 202 -22.80 -6.71 2.49
C GLN A 202 -24.24 -6.93 2.94
N LEU A 203 -24.96 -7.71 2.15
CA LEU A 203 -26.30 -8.19 2.47
C LEU A 203 -26.24 -9.71 2.62
N ASN A 204 -26.65 -10.21 3.76
CA ASN A 204 -26.82 -11.62 4.04
C ASN A 204 -28.31 -11.91 4.22
N ILE A 205 -28.82 -12.94 3.54
CA ILE A 205 -30.21 -13.42 3.68
C ILE A 205 -30.12 -14.91 3.98
N THR A 206 -30.72 -15.32 5.09
CA THR A 206 -30.84 -16.74 5.47
C THR A 206 -32.29 -17.10 5.58
N VAL A 207 -32.67 -18.17 4.89
CA VAL A 207 -34.03 -18.77 4.97
C VAL A 207 -33.88 -20.20 5.46
N GLU A 208 -34.55 -20.55 6.58
CA GLU A 208 -34.60 -21.90 7.14
C GLU A 208 -36.03 -22.42 7.06
N PRO A 209 -36.43 -23.01 5.91
CA PRO A 209 -37.82 -23.46 5.70
C PRO A 209 -38.23 -24.58 6.66
N ILE A 210 -37.29 -25.48 6.97
CA ILE A 210 -37.44 -26.56 7.96
C ILE A 210 -36.13 -26.65 8.76
N LYS A 211 -36.23 -27.07 10.00
CA LYS A 211 -35.09 -27.19 10.91
C LYS A 211 -33.94 -28.00 10.30
N GLY A 212 -32.75 -27.36 10.22
CA GLY A 212 -31.55 -27.96 9.69
C GLY A 212 -31.35 -27.79 8.19
N TRP A 213 -32.32 -27.23 7.44
CA TRP A 213 -32.14 -26.87 6.03
C TRP A 213 -32.15 -25.36 5.85
N ARG A 214 -31.04 -24.81 5.39
CA ARG A 214 -30.88 -23.38 5.19
C ARG A 214 -30.56 -23.07 3.73
N LEU A 215 -31.12 -21.98 3.24
CA LEU A 215 -30.80 -21.31 1.99
C LEU A 215 -30.14 -19.98 2.34
N ILE A 216 -28.94 -19.75 1.86
CA ILE A 216 -28.15 -18.58 2.22
C ILE A 216 -27.75 -17.83 0.94
N GLY A 217 -27.96 -16.52 0.95
CA GLY A 217 -27.50 -15.61 -0.07
C GLY A 217 -26.64 -14.52 0.57
N ASP A 218 -25.38 -14.42 0.14
CA ASP A 218 -24.44 -13.33 0.50
C ASP A 218 -24.15 -12.49 -0.73
N LEU A 219 -24.48 -11.21 -0.65
CA LEU A 219 -24.15 -10.21 -1.68
C LEU A 219 -23.16 -9.23 -1.09
N SER A 220 -22.02 -9.08 -1.71
CA SER A 220 -20.99 -8.13 -1.28
C SER A 220 -20.65 -7.17 -2.41
N TYR A 221 -20.62 -5.89 -2.10
CA TYR A 221 -20.20 -4.83 -2.98
C TYR A 221 -19.11 -4.01 -2.32
N ARG A 222 -18.05 -3.71 -3.07
CA ARG A 222 -16.96 -2.85 -2.63
C ARG A 222 -16.68 -1.84 -3.72
N TYR A 223 -16.74 -0.57 -3.36
CA TYR A 223 -16.34 0.53 -4.21
C TYR A 223 -15.11 1.20 -3.61
N ASN A 224 -14.10 1.45 -4.44
CA ASN A 224 -12.89 2.14 -4.06
C ASN A 224 -12.61 3.24 -5.07
N THR A 225 -12.29 4.44 -4.57
CA THR A 225 -11.70 5.51 -5.38
C THR A 225 -10.43 5.99 -4.72
N GLN A 226 -9.43 6.24 -5.53
CA GLN A 226 -8.21 6.92 -5.16
C GLN A 226 -8.08 8.16 -6.03
N TYR A 227 -7.86 9.29 -5.39
CA TYR A 227 -7.44 10.53 -6.01
C TYR A 227 -5.99 10.78 -5.62
N SER A 228 -5.14 11.16 -6.58
CA SER A 228 -3.76 11.52 -6.36
C SER A 228 -3.45 12.84 -7.05
N HIS A 229 -2.83 13.73 -6.31
CA HIS A 229 -2.24 14.96 -6.80
C HIS A 229 -0.79 14.99 -6.36
N TRP A 230 0.10 15.43 -7.20
CA TRP A 230 1.44 15.84 -6.80
C TRP A 230 1.96 16.91 -7.77
N ASP A 231 2.83 17.75 -7.24
CA ASP A 231 3.52 18.74 -8.04
C ASP A 231 5.02 18.77 -7.69
N TYR A 232 5.82 19.13 -8.67
CA TYR A 232 7.20 19.53 -8.51
C TYR A 232 7.29 21.01 -8.87
N LEU A 233 7.68 21.82 -7.88
CA LEU A 233 7.85 23.26 -8.07
C LEU A 233 9.32 23.62 -8.18
N THR A 234 9.62 24.57 -9.06
CA THR A 234 10.98 25.10 -9.21
C THR A 234 11.37 25.86 -7.95
N VAL A 235 12.48 25.48 -7.35
CA VAL A 235 13.10 26.19 -6.24
C VAL A 235 14.48 26.69 -6.62
N HIS A 236 14.91 27.80 -6.06
CA HIS A 236 16.21 28.38 -6.34
C HIS A 236 16.80 29.04 -5.09
N GLN A 237 18.12 29.00 -5.01
CA GLN A 237 18.88 29.79 -4.07
C GLN A 237 18.93 31.25 -4.53
N THR A 238 19.14 32.19 -3.59
CA THR A 238 19.38 33.57 -3.90
C THR A 238 20.87 33.88 -4.00
N GLY A 239 21.22 34.87 -4.82
CA GLY A 239 22.58 35.38 -4.91
C GLY A 239 22.91 36.35 -3.76
N VAL A 240 24.14 36.87 -3.79
CA VAL A 240 24.66 37.76 -2.76
C VAL A 240 23.86 39.05 -2.62
N ASP A 241 23.20 39.50 -3.68
CA ASP A 241 22.31 40.66 -3.67
C ASP A 241 20.91 40.37 -3.06
N GLY A 242 20.65 39.13 -2.66
CA GLY A 242 19.35 38.68 -2.13
C GLY A 242 18.21 38.68 -3.16
N LYS A 243 18.51 38.86 -4.45
CA LYS A 243 17.51 38.97 -5.53
C LYS A 243 17.82 38.11 -6.73
N THR A 244 19.08 38.04 -7.15
CA THR A 244 19.50 37.23 -8.28
C THR A 244 19.25 35.74 -7.98
N LYS A 245 18.75 35.01 -8.97
CA LYS A 245 18.62 33.56 -8.83
C LYS A 245 19.97 32.88 -8.94
N GLY A 246 20.29 32.07 -7.97
CA GLY A 246 21.44 31.19 -7.93
C GLY A 246 21.15 29.81 -8.55
N ASN A 247 21.66 28.77 -7.90
CA ASN A 247 21.36 27.41 -8.32
C ASN A 247 19.83 27.13 -8.26
N THR A 248 19.35 26.38 -9.23
CA THR A 248 17.94 26.09 -9.40
C THR A 248 17.72 24.58 -9.48
N TRP A 249 16.72 24.10 -8.79
CA TRP A 249 16.27 22.71 -8.81
C TRP A 249 14.86 22.62 -9.37
N ASN A 250 14.49 21.47 -9.93
CA ASN A 250 13.21 21.25 -10.60
C ASN A 250 12.93 22.31 -11.66
N ASN A 251 13.90 22.51 -12.56
CA ASN A 251 13.80 23.52 -13.63
C ASN A 251 12.49 23.36 -14.44
N ASP A 252 12.05 22.13 -14.65
CA ASP A 252 10.80 21.80 -15.31
C ASP A 252 9.73 21.55 -14.26
N SER A 253 9.12 22.62 -13.74
CA SER A 253 7.99 22.49 -12.81
C SER A 253 6.86 21.70 -13.46
N GLN A 254 6.17 20.87 -12.66
CA GLN A 254 5.24 19.87 -13.16
C GLN A 254 4.09 19.67 -12.20
N VAL A 255 2.92 19.36 -12.71
CA VAL A 255 1.75 18.95 -11.93
C VAL A 255 1.15 17.66 -12.48
N HIS A 256 0.75 16.79 -11.58
CA HIS A 256 0.08 15.53 -11.85
C HIS A 256 -1.30 15.49 -11.18
N GLU A 257 -2.27 14.97 -11.90
CA GLU A 257 -3.58 14.63 -11.40
C GLU A 257 -3.92 13.20 -11.82
N GLY A 258 -4.32 12.39 -10.86
CA GLY A 258 -4.66 11.00 -11.09
C GLY A 258 -5.94 10.58 -10.38
N THR A 259 -6.69 9.68 -11.01
CA THR A 259 -7.87 9.06 -10.41
C THR A 259 -7.89 7.58 -10.73
N TYR A 260 -8.12 6.77 -9.73
CA TYR A 260 -8.41 5.35 -9.84
C TYR A 260 -9.79 5.07 -9.25
N ALA A 261 -10.60 4.27 -9.93
CA ALA A 261 -11.88 3.79 -9.42
C ALA A 261 -12.03 2.29 -9.67
N SER A 262 -12.52 1.56 -8.67
CA SER A 262 -12.76 0.12 -8.77
C SER A 262 -14.08 -0.23 -8.12
N ASP A 263 -14.87 -1.06 -8.79
CA ASP A 263 -16.05 -1.70 -8.26
C ASP A 263 -15.91 -3.22 -8.29
N TYR A 264 -16.08 -3.82 -7.13
CA TYR A 264 -16.03 -5.25 -6.94
C TYR A 264 -17.38 -5.74 -6.44
N PHE A 265 -17.89 -6.78 -7.08
CA PHE A 265 -19.15 -7.41 -6.74
C PHE A 265 -18.93 -8.90 -6.53
N ASN A 266 -19.48 -9.45 -5.46
CA ASN A 266 -19.44 -10.88 -5.15
C ASN A 266 -20.82 -11.37 -4.72
N VAL A 267 -21.20 -12.52 -5.25
CA VAL A 267 -22.45 -13.24 -4.93
C VAL A 267 -22.08 -14.64 -4.50
N ASN A 268 -22.57 -15.05 -3.33
CA ASN A 268 -22.54 -16.43 -2.86
C ASN A 268 -24.00 -16.88 -2.62
N LEU A 269 -24.43 -17.91 -3.32
CA LEU A 269 -25.73 -18.54 -3.13
C LEU A 269 -25.49 -20.00 -2.78
N TYR A 270 -25.90 -20.43 -1.60
CA TYR A 270 -25.69 -21.80 -1.20
C TYR A 270 -26.80 -22.33 -0.29
N THR A 271 -26.91 -23.63 -0.24
CA THR A 271 -27.82 -24.34 0.64
C THR A 271 -27.05 -25.35 1.47
N ASP A 272 -27.42 -25.50 2.72
CA ASP A 272 -26.94 -26.58 3.56
C ASP A 272 -28.08 -27.32 4.24
N TYR A 273 -27.87 -28.63 4.45
CA TYR A 273 -28.75 -29.48 5.19
C TYR A 273 -27.98 -30.32 6.21
N ALA A 274 -28.32 -30.19 7.47
CA ALA A 274 -27.70 -30.93 8.57
C ALA A 274 -28.71 -31.82 9.27
N LYS A 275 -28.38 -33.08 9.46
CA LYS A 275 -29.24 -34.05 10.13
C LYS A 275 -28.43 -35.12 10.86
N THR A 276 -28.91 -35.49 12.05
CA THR A 276 -28.42 -36.65 12.78
C THR A 276 -29.38 -37.85 12.54
N PHE A 277 -28.82 -38.96 12.07
CA PHE A 277 -29.53 -40.19 11.83
C PHE A 277 -29.18 -41.24 12.91
N ALA A 278 -30.12 -42.03 13.32
CA ALA A 278 -29.94 -43.11 14.31
C ALA A 278 -29.15 -42.67 15.56
N LYS A 279 -29.25 -41.40 15.95
CA LYS A 279 -28.56 -40.78 17.10
C LYS A 279 -27.01 -40.84 17.08
N SER A 280 -26.40 -41.38 16.00
CA SER A 280 -24.97 -41.65 15.94
C SER A 280 -24.31 -41.19 14.64
N HIS A 281 -25.06 -40.91 13.59
CA HIS A 281 -24.55 -40.46 12.30
C HIS A 281 -24.92 -39.01 12.09
N ASN A 282 -23.92 -38.12 12.14
CA ASN A 282 -24.12 -36.69 11.85
C ASN A 282 -23.69 -36.44 10.42
N MET A 283 -24.57 -35.86 9.64
CA MET A 283 -24.24 -35.52 8.23
C MET A 283 -24.67 -34.08 7.97
N LYS A 284 -23.77 -33.36 7.31
CA LYS A 284 -24.06 -32.04 6.75
C LYS A 284 -23.60 -31.99 5.29
N VAL A 285 -24.54 -31.67 4.41
CA VAL A 285 -24.27 -31.47 2.98
C VAL A 285 -24.46 -29.99 2.66
N LEU A 286 -23.57 -29.45 1.86
CA LEU A 286 -23.62 -28.08 1.36
C LEU A 286 -23.39 -28.10 -0.14
N PHE A 287 -24.15 -27.31 -0.88
CA PHE A 287 -23.94 -27.05 -2.30
C PHE A 287 -24.18 -25.58 -2.58
N GLY A 288 -23.33 -24.98 -3.43
CA GLY A 288 -23.42 -23.56 -3.71
C GLY A 288 -22.80 -23.14 -5.03
N PHE A 289 -23.07 -21.89 -5.34
CA PHE A 289 -22.56 -21.13 -6.46
C PHE A 289 -21.95 -19.84 -5.96
N GLN A 290 -20.82 -19.48 -6.48
CA GLN A 290 -20.14 -18.19 -6.23
C GLN A 290 -19.82 -17.53 -7.56
N ALA A 291 -20.03 -16.22 -7.63
CA ALA A 291 -19.54 -15.40 -8.74
C ALA A 291 -18.98 -14.10 -8.20
N GLU A 292 -17.90 -13.64 -8.80
CA GLU A 292 -17.29 -12.36 -8.49
C GLU A 292 -16.82 -11.65 -9.74
N GLN A 293 -16.81 -10.33 -9.69
CA GLN A 293 -16.34 -9.48 -10.75
C GLN A 293 -15.66 -8.25 -10.15
N ASN A 294 -14.57 -7.83 -10.78
CA ASN A 294 -13.91 -6.57 -10.48
C ASN A 294 -13.74 -5.77 -11.77
N ASN A 295 -14.22 -4.54 -11.77
CA ASN A 295 -13.94 -3.55 -12.81
C ASN A 295 -13.06 -2.48 -12.18
N TYR A 296 -12.06 -2.00 -12.92
CA TYR A 296 -11.31 -0.84 -12.48
C TYR A 296 -10.89 0.03 -13.66
N LYS A 297 -10.85 1.31 -13.39
CA LYS A 297 -10.49 2.35 -14.36
C LYS A 297 -9.54 3.32 -13.69
N ASP A 298 -8.51 3.69 -14.39
CA ASP A 298 -7.58 4.74 -14.00
C ASP A 298 -7.46 5.77 -15.12
N ILE A 299 -7.16 6.99 -14.75
CA ILE A 299 -6.77 8.08 -15.63
C ILE A 299 -5.80 8.97 -14.88
N ALA A 300 -4.74 9.40 -15.56
CA ALA A 300 -3.78 10.35 -15.04
C ALA A 300 -3.36 11.32 -16.13
N ALA A 301 -3.01 12.53 -15.72
CA ALA A 301 -2.46 13.56 -16.59
C ALA A 301 -1.34 14.30 -15.86
N GLU A 302 -0.30 14.64 -16.61
CA GLU A 302 0.83 15.44 -16.16
C GLU A 302 1.11 16.57 -17.15
N LYS A 303 1.49 17.73 -16.63
CA LYS A 303 1.79 18.88 -17.48
C LYS A 303 2.87 19.74 -16.85
N LEU A 304 3.83 20.16 -17.69
CA LEU A 304 4.93 21.03 -17.30
C LEU A 304 4.53 22.51 -17.25
N GLY A 305 5.38 23.31 -16.62
CA GLY A 305 5.31 24.76 -16.65
C GLY A 305 4.21 25.31 -15.73
N VAL A 306 4.27 25.01 -14.44
CA VAL A 306 3.37 25.56 -13.42
C VAL A 306 3.55 27.09 -13.34
N ILE A 307 2.47 27.85 -13.60
CA ILE A 307 2.50 29.33 -13.57
C ILE A 307 2.33 29.85 -12.13
N TYR A 308 1.44 29.21 -11.36
CA TYR A 308 1.11 29.67 -10.00
C TYR A 308 1.41 28.58 -8.96
N PRO A 309 2.57 28.67 -8.28
CA PRO A 309 2.99 27.66 -7.31
C PRO A 309 2.03 27.49 -6.13
N GLY A 310 1.30 28.53 -5.74
CA GLY A 310 0.34 28.46 -4.62
C GLY A 310 -0.92 27.63 -4.92
N LYS A 311 -1.18 27.27 -6.17
CA LYS A 311 -2.28 26.37 -6.60
C LYS A 311 -1.95 25.72 -7.92
N PRO A 312 -1.04 24.73 -7.94
CA PRO A 312 -0.68 24.01 -9.15
C PRO A 312 -1.89 23.24 -9.71
N THR A 313 -2.18 23.40 -10.99
CA THR A 313 -3.25 22.66 -11.68
C THR A 313 -2.88 22.44 -13.14
N ILE A 314 -3.42 21.39 -13.75
CA ILE A 314 -3.24 21.07 -15.19
C ILE A 314 -3.64 22.25 -16.08
N ASN A 315 -4.74 22.95 -15.76
CA ASN A 315 -5.24 24.05 -16.57
C ASN A 315 -4.36 25.30 -16.52
N THR A 316 -3.75 25.59 -15.37
CA THR A 316 -2.90 26.77 -15.19
C THR A 316 -1.43 26.51 -15.53
N SER A 317 -1.09 25.32 -16.02
CA SER A 317 0.26 25.00 -16.49
C SER A 317 0.40 25.28 -17.99
N THR A 318 1.55 25.84 -18.40
CA THR A 318 1.79 26.28 -19.79
C THR A 318 1.99 25.12 -20.77
N GLY A 319 2.55 24.00 -20.32
CA GLY A 319 3.08 22.94 -21.17
C GLY A 319 4.43 23.28 -21.79
N MET A 320 5.18 24.20 -21.18
CA MET A 320 6.54 24.56 -21.60
C MET A 320 7.56 24.00 -20.61
N ASP A 321 8.70 23.56 -21.11
CA ASP A 321 9.87 23.23 -20.30
C ASP A 321 10.66 24.51 -19.87
N SER A 322 11.74 24.34 -19.16
CA SER A 322 12.65 25.42 -18.72
C SER A 322 13.33 26.16 -19.87
N ASN A 323 13.38 25.56 -21.06
CA ASN A 323 13.93 26.15 -22.28
C ASN A 323 12.85 26.85 -23.14
N ASN A 324 11.62 27.00 -22.63
CA ASN A 324 10.46 27.50 -23.34
C ASN A 324 10.08 26.66 -24.58
N GLN A 325 10.42 25.38 -24.59
CA GLN A 325 9.99 24.45 -25.61
C GLN A 325 8.66 23.79 -25.20
N LYS A 326 7.75 23.69 -26.19
CA LYS A 326 6.46 23.08 -25.95
C LYS A 326 6.60 21.57 -25.74
N VAL A 327 6.14 21.06 -24.61
CA VAL A 327 6.09 19.64 -24.26
C VAL A 327 4.63 19.21 -24.18
N ALA A 328 4.30 18.14 -24.90
CA ALA A 328 2.95 17.59 -24.86
C ALA A 328 2.64 17.06 -23.43
N PRO A 329 1.43 17.29 -22.90
CA PRO A 329 1.04 16.67 -21.66
C PRO A 329 1.15 15.14 -21.74
N ASN A 330 1.63 14.52 -20.68
CA ASN A 330 1.58 13.07 -20.52
C ASN A 330 0.18 12.69 -20.03
N VAL A 331 -0.53 11.85 -20.80
CA VAL A 331 -1.86 11.37 -20.42
C VAL A 331 -1.86 9.86 -20.52
N ALA A 332 -2.26 9.20 -19.45
CA ALA A 332 -2.37 7.76 -19.37
C ALA A 332 -3.73 7.35 -18.80
N GLY A 333 -4.18 6.17 -19.12
CA GLY A 333 -5.40 5.63 -18.53
C GLY A 333 -5.70 4.23 -19.05
N GLY A 334 -6.42 3.48 -18.24
CA GLY A 334 -6.79 2.11 -18.53
C GLY A 334 -8.17 1.76 -18.01
N HIS A 335 -8.74 0.72 -18.60
CA HIS A 335 -9.97 0.11 -18.11
C HIS A 335 -9.83 -1.40 -18.17
N ASN A 336 -9.91 -2.04 -17.04
CA ASN A 336 -9.71 -3.46 -16.89
C ASN A 336 -10.88 -4.11 -16.15
N ARG A 337 -11.14 -5.37 -16.49
CA ARG A 337 -12.19 -6.16 -15.87
C ARG A 337 -11.76 -7.62 -15.78
N TRP A 338 -12.11 -8.26 -14.70
CA TRP A 338 -12.03 -9.71 -14.59
C TRP A 338 -13.22 -10.25 -13.80
N ALA A 339 -13.55 -11.52 -14.02
CA ALA A 339 -14.64 -12.19 -13.32
C ALA A 339 -14.28 -13.66 -13.11
N THR A 340 -14.81 -14.23 -12.02
CA THR A 340 -14.80 -15.66 -11.76
C THR A 340 -16.20 -16.14 -11.45
N ALA A 341 -16.46 -17.41 -11.71
CA ALA A 341 -17.67 -18.09 -11.28
C ALA A 341 -17.35 -19.54 -10.97
N GLY A 342 -18.01 -20.11 -9.98
CA GLY A 342 -17.74 -21.49 -9.59
C GLY A 342 -18.86 -22.14 -8.82
N PHE A 343 -18.89 -23.46 -8.88
CA PHE A 343 -19.76 -24.30 -8.09
C PHE A 343 -18.93 -24.99 -7.02
N PHE A 344 -19.50 -25.13 -5.85
CA PHE A 344 -18.85 -25.81 -4.74
C PHE A 344 -19.81 -26.71 -3.98
N GLY A 345 -19.26 -27.78 -3.43
CA GLY A 345 -20.01 -28.70 -2.58
C GLY A 345 -19.13 -29.19 -1.44
N ARG A 346 -19.79 -29.48 -0.30
CA ARG A 346 -19.13 -30.04 0.87
C ARG A 346 -20.00 -31.11 1.50
N LEU A 347 -19.38 -32.20 1.86
CA LEU A 347 -19.92 -33.23 2.70
C LEU A 347 -19.13 -33.31 3.99
N ASN A 348 -19.75 -33.09 5.14
CA ASN A 348 -19.23 -33.44 6.44
C ASN A 348 -20.03 -34.63 6.99
N TYR A 349 -19.31 -35.64 7.46
CA TYR A 349 -19.88 -36.80 8.08
C TYR A 349 -19.08 -37.21 9.30
N ASP A 350 -19.75 -37.51 10.38
CA ASP A 350 -19.13 -38.15 11.52
C ASP A 350 -20.04 -39.30 12.07
N TYR A 351 -19.38 -40.33 12.56
CA TYR A 351 -20.00 -41.41 13.28
C TYR A 351 -19.59 -41.41 14.75
N LEU A 352 -20.53 -41.11 15.65
CA LEU A 352 -20.33 -41.03 17.09
C LEU A 352 -19.17 -40.09 17.50
N GLU A 353 -18.82 -39.11 16.67
CA GLU A 353 -17.67 -38.25 16.81
C GLU A 353 -16.32 -39.01 16.87
N LYS A 354 -16.32 -40.29 16.45
CA LYS A 354 -15.17 -41.17 16.39
C LYS A 354 -14.49 -41.10 15.02
N TYR A 355 -15.24 -41.30 13.96
CA TYR A 355 -14.79 -41.31 12.59
C TYR A 355 -15.31 -40.08 11.88
N LEU A 356 -14.44 -39.28 11.37
CA LEU A 356 -14.74 -38.00 10.77
C LEU A 356 -14.31 -38.01 9.30
N LEU A 357 -15.18 -37.54 8.43
CA LEU A 357 -14.92 -37.38 7.00
C LEU A 357 -15.40 -36.00 6.55
N GLU A 358 -14.56 -35.32 5.83
CA GLU A 358 -14.94 -34.11 5.07
C GLU A 358 -14.46 -34.25 3.62
N VAL A 359 -15.34 -33.93 2.68
CA VAL A 359 -15.04 -33.85 1.26
C VAL A 359 -15.50 -32.50 0.75
N ASN A 360 -14.61 -31.79 0.06
CA ASN A 360 -14.93 -30.53 -0.60
C ASN A 360 -14.61 -30.65 -2.08
N LEU A 361 -15.49 -30.15 -2.92
CA LEU A 361 -15.36 -30.12 -4.37
C LEU A 361 -15.57 -28.69 -4.84
N ARG A 362 -14.70 -28.18 -5.69
CA ARG A 362 -14.87 -26.89 -6.36
C ARG A 362 -14.62 -27.05 -7.86
N TYR A 363 -15.46 -26.37 -8.63
CA TYR A 363 -15.33 -26.27 -10.07
C TYR A 363 -15.43 -24.80 -10.44
N ASP A 364 -14.27 -24.16 -10.66
CA ASP A 364 -14.14 -22.71 -10.80
C ASP A 364 -13.69 -22.35 -12.22
N GLY A 365 -14.30 -21.30 -12.78
CA GLY A 365 -13.96 -20.71 -14.05
C GLY A 365 -13.48 -19.25 -13.87
N SER A 366 -12.44 -18.88 -14.62
CA SER A 366 -11.90 -17.52 -14.63
C SER A 366 -11.92 -16.90 -16.02
N SER A 367 -12.34 -15.64 -16.11
CA SER A 367 -12.29 -14.88 -17.37
C SER A 367 -10.87 -14.63 -17.88
N ARG A 368 -9.86 -14.78 -17.04
CA ARG A 368 -8.44 -14.57 -17.37
C ARG A 368 -7.91 -15.59 -18.38
N PHE A 369 -8.54 -16.78 -18.43
CA PHE A 369 -8.17 -17.87 -19.31
C PHE A 369 -9.12 -17.97 -20.51
N ARG A 370 -8.64 -18.56 -21.59
CA ARG A 370 -9.45 -18.82 -22.77
C ARG A 370 -10.58 -19.81 -22.47
N SER A 371 -11.62 -19.81 -23.30
CA SER A 371 -12.83 -20.59 -23.09
C SER A 371 -12.61 -22.08 -22.88
N ASP A 372 -11.62 -22.65 -23.57
CA ASP A 372 -11.21 -24.06 -23.54
C ASP A 372 -10.37 -24.45 -22.31
N SER A 373 -9.74 -23.47 -21.63
CA SER A 373 -8.83 -23.67 -20.50
C SER A 373 -9.32 -22.95 -19.22
N ARG A 374 -10.54 -22.41 -19.27
CA ARG A 374 -11.11 -21.51 -18.23
C ARG A 374 -11.45 -22.21 -16.94
N TRP A 375 -11.92 -23.46 -17.02
CA TRP A 375 -12.48 -24.18 -15.89
C TRP A 375 -11.46 -25.12 -15.24
N GLY A 376 -11.39 -25.08 -13.92
CA GLY A 376 -10.55 -25.96 -13.10
C GLY A 376 -11.36 -26.72 -12.06
N PHE A 377 -10.97 -27.98 -11.83
CA PHE A 377 -11.55 -28.80 -10.78
C PHE A 377 -10.55 -28.97 -9.62
N PHE A 378 -11.01 -28.71 -8.40
CA PHE A 378 -10.20 -28.63 -7.18
C PHE A 378 -10.85 -29.42 -6.04
N PRO A 379 -10.58 -30.74 -5.96
CA PRO A 379 -11.07 -31.58 -4.88
C PRO A 379 -10.18 -31.48 -3.63
N SER A 380 -10.81 -31.62 -2.45
CA SER A 380 -10.09 -31.90 -1.21
C SER A 380 -10.88 -32.86 -0.33
N ALA A 381 -10.17 -33.65 0.46
CA ALA A 381 -10.76 -34.56 1.41
C ALA A 381 -9.91 -34.64 2.69
N SER A 382 -10.58 -34.82 3.81
CA SER A 382 -9.93 -35.09 5.10
C SER A 382 -10.65 -36.22 5.84
N VAL A 383 -9.86 -37.03 6.53
CA VAL A 383 -10.33 -38.09 7.42
C VAL A 383 -9.73 -37.89 8.79
N GLY A 384 -10.51 -38.21 9.80
CA GLY A 384 -10.06 -38.15 11.19
C GLY A 384 -10.58 -39.34 12.00
N TRP A 385 -9.74 -39.87 12.86
CA TRP A 385 -10.13 -40.88 13.83
C TRP A 385 -9.84 -40.38 15.23
N ASN A 386 -10.89 -40.26 16.04
CA ASN A 386 -10.80 -39.86 17.42
C ASN A 386 -10.66 -41.10 18.31
N ILE A 387 -9.45 -41.57 18.49
CA ILE A 387 -9.08 -42.79 19.20
C ILE A 387 -9.51 -42.72 20.67
N ALA A 388 -9.45 -41.53 21.27
CA ALA A 388 -9.83 -41.33 22.66
C ALA A 388 -11.32 -41.66 22.94
N ARG A 389 -12.18 -41.70 21.91
CA ARG A 389 -13.57 -42.08 22.02
C ARG A 389 -13.84 -43.59 21.81
N GLU A 390 -12.81 -44.37 21.57
CA GLU A 390 -12.94 -45.81 21.40
C GLU A 390 -13.03 -46.53 22.76
N LYS A 391 -13.81 -47.62 22.79
CA LYS A 391 -14.00 -48.40 24.04
C LYS A 391 -12.68 -48.95 24.58
N PHE A 392 -11.77 -49.36 23.71
CA PHE A 392 -10.45 -49.88 24.11
C PHE A 392 -9.56 -48.82 24.71
N PHE A 393 -9.84 -47.54 24.50
CA PHE A 393 -9.05 -46.42 25.01
C PHE A 393 -9.46 -45.97 26.41
N LEU A 394 -10.65 -46.39 26.90
CA LEU A 394 -11.21 -46.00 28.18
C LEU A 394 -10.23 -46.15 29.35
N PRO A 395 -9.40 -47.21 29.49
CA PRO A 395 -8.44 -47.31 30.58
C PRO A 395 -7.41 -46.18 30.62
N VAL A 396 -7.08 -45.60 29.47
CA VAL A 396 -6.07 -44.54 29.33
C VAL A 396 -6.70 -43.15 29.35
N SER A 397 -8.00 -43.03 29.20
CA SER A 397 -8.73 -41.76 29.06
C SER A 397 -8.64 -40.85 30.31
N LYS A 398 -8.27 -41.39 31.48
CA LYS A 398 -7.99 -40.62 32.69
C LYS A 398 -6.69 -39.80 32.60
N VAL A 399 -5.75 -40.25 31.79
CA VAL A 399 -4.45 -39.57 31.59
C VAL A 399 -4.42 -38.83 30.26
N VAL A 400 -4.96 -39.46 29.18
CA VAL A 400 -5.03 -38.89 27.84
C VAL A 400 -6.48 -38.68 27.48
N ASN A 401 -6.94 -37.43 27.57
CA ASN A 401 -8.34 -37.09 27.30
C ASN A 401 -8.64 -36.86 25.80
N THR A 402 -7.62 -36.57 25.01
CA THR A 402 -7.75 -36.39 23.56
C THR A 402 -6.62 -37.14 22.85
N PHE A 403 -7.01 -38.05 21.96
CA PHE A 403 -6.09 -38.68 21.02
C PHE A 403 -6.79 -38.81 19.66
N LYS A 404 -6.41 -37.95 18.71
CA LYS A 404 -7.01 -37.88 17.39
C LYS A 404 -5.91 -37.89 16.32
N VAL A 405 -6.02 -38.79 15.36
CA VAL A 405 -5.21 -38.79 14.15
C VAL A 405 -6.04 -38.27 12.98
N ARG A 406 -5.38 -37.57 12.06
CA ARG A 406 -6.01 -37.02 10.88
C ARG A 406 -5.10 -37.10 9.65
N ALA A 407 -5.69 -37.21 8.49
CA ALA A 407 -5.00 -37.05 7.22
C ALA A 407 -5.87 -36.22 6.27
N SER A 408 -5.25 -35.44 5.42
CA SER A 408 -5.97 -34.65 4.42
C SER A 408 -5.19 -34.56 3.12
N TYR A 409 -5.92 -34.41 2.05
CA TYR A 409 -5.43 -34.09 0.71
C TYR A 409 -6.21 -32.90 0.18
N GLY A 410 -5.53 -31.95 -0.45
CA GLY A 410 -6.17 -30.80 -1.08
C GLY A 410 -5.52 -30.44 -2.40
N SER A 411 -6.35 -30.06 -3.36
CA SER A 411 -5.94 -29.42 -4.59
C SER A 411 -6.51 -28.00 -4.63
N LEU A 412 -5.65 -26.99 -4.78
CA LEU A 412 -6.02 -25.58 -4.89
C LEU A 412 -5.68 -25.07 -6.28
N GLY A 413 -6.49 -24.14 -6.79
CA GLY A 413 -6.25 -23.41 -8.03
C GLY A 413 -5.81 -21.98 -7.76
N ASN A 414 -4.73 -21.56 -8.44
CA ASN A 414 -4.31 -20.16 -8.48
C ASN A 414 -4.52 -19.63 -9.91
N GLN A 415 -5.23 -18.50 -10.01
CA GLN A 415 -5.50 -17.80 -11.27
C GLN A 415 -4.58 -16.59 -11.51
N ASN A 416 -3.69 -16.28 -10.56
CA ASN A 416 -2.87 -15.08 -10.65
C ASN A 416 -1.80 -15.26 -11.75
N THR A 417 -1.72 -14.23 -12.58
CA THR A 417 -0.81 -14.14 -13.73
C THR A 417 -0.20 -12.75 -13.76
N SER A 418 0.91 -12.57 -14.46
CA SER A 418 1.61 -11.28 -14.57
C SER A 418 0.75 -10.18 -15.24
N SER A 419 -0.19 -10.57 -16.08
CA SER A 419 -1.20 -9.68 -16.67
C SER A 419 -2.59 -10.30 -16.54
N LEU A 420 -3.65 -9.51 -16.68
CA LEU A 420 -5.03 -10.03 -16.54
C LEU A 420 -5.41 -11.04 -17.63
N TYR A 421 -4.90 -10.86 -18.84
CA TYR A 421 -5.24 -11.67 -20.00
C TYR A 421 -3.97 -12.12 -20.76
N PRO A 422 -3.12 -12.97 -20.13
CA PRO A 422 -1.80 -13.29 -20.65
C PRO A 422 -1.82 -14.19 -21.89
N THR A 423 -3.00 -14.69 -22.28
CA THR A 423 -3.21 -15.57 -23.44
C THR A 423 -3.55 -14.80 -24.71
N TYR A 424 -3.72 -13.48 -24.62
CA TYR A 424 -4.00 -12.61 -25.76
C TYR A 424 -2.72 -11.88 -26.18
N SER A 425 -2.38 -12.00 -27.44
CA SER A 425 -1.26 -11.28 -28.03
C SER A 425 -1.65 -9.81 -28.22
N THR A 426 -0.81 -8.91 -27.74
CA THR A 426 -0.98 -7.46 -27.93
C THR A 426 0.20 -6.91 -28.71
N ILE A 427 -0.06 -5.91 -29.54
CA ILE A 427 0.95 -5.18 -30.31
C ILE A 427 1.17 -3.85 -29.61
N GLY A 428 2.38 -3.65 -29.10
CA GLY A 428 2.79 -2.35 -28.56
C GLY A 428 3.04 -1.39 -29.72
N THR A 429 2.61 -0.13 -29.56
CA THR A 429 2.87 0.96 -30.49
C THR A 429 3.59 2.10 -29.78
N GLY A 430 4.36 2.87 -30.51
CA GLY A 430 5.05 4.05 -29.99
C GLY A 430 5.88 4.73 -31.07
N THR A 431 6.70 5.69 -30.66
CA THR A 431 7.59 6.43 -31.56
C THR A 431 8.94 5.73 -31.63
N GLY A 432 9.39 5.42 -32.82
CA GLY A 432 10.71 4.82 -33.09
C GLY A 432 11.82 5.84 -33.00
N SER A 433 13.05 5.33 -33.06
CA SER A 433 14.27 6.17 -33.15
C SER A 433 14.64 6.58 -34.60
N TRP A 434 13.81 6.22 -35.58
CA TRP A 434 14.06 6.50 -37.01
C TRP A 434 13.30 7.75 -37.43
N ILE A 435 14.00 8.64 -38.15
CA ILE A 435 13.42 9.85 -38.73
C ILE A 435 12.97 9.56 -40.14
N ILE A 436 11.69 9.77 -40.46
CA ILE A 436 11.10 9.71 -41.79
C ILE A 436 10.46 11.08 -42.06
N ASP A 437 10.83 11.72 -43.13
CA ASP A 437 10.33 13.06 -43.53
C ASP A 437 10.46 14.11 -42.41
N GLY A 438 11.58 14.09 -41.69
CA GLY A 438 11.88 15.06 -40.63
C GLY A 438 11.17 14.80 -39.30
N THR A 439 10.40 13.71 -39.17
CA THR A 439 9.70 13.34 -37.94
C THR A 439 10.06 11.92 -37.49
N LEU A 440 9.99 11.65 -36.19
CA LEU A 440 10.15 10.30 -35.67
C LEU A 440 8.95 9.43 -36.11
N ALA A 441 9.25 8.28 -36.72
CA ALA A 441 8.22 7.38 -37.23
C ALA A 441 7.45 6.69 -36.10
N ASN A 442 6.12 6.60 -36.25
CA ASN A 442 5.33 5.70 -35.41
C ASN A 442 5.61 4.23 -35.81
N ILE A 443 5.91 3.42 -34.83
CA ILE A 443 6.23 2.00 -35.02
C ILE A 443 5.32 1.10 -34.19
N ALA A 444 5.21 -0.14 -34.64
CA ALA A 444 4.61 -1.23 -33.86
C ALA A 444 5.69 -2.29 -33.60
N TRP A 445 5.79 -2.76 -32.37
CA TRP A 445 6.72 -3.83 -32.02
C TRP A 445 6.10 -5.19 -32.27
N ALA A 446 6.95 -6.16 -32.55
CA ALA A 446 6.50 -7.56 -32.65
C ALA A 446 5.82 -7.98 -31.34
N PRO A 447 4.67 -8.65 -31.42
CA PRO A 447 3.95 -9.08 -30.24
C PRO A 447 4.78 -10.09 -29.42
N SER A 448 4.60 -10.05 -28.11
CA SER A 448 5.20 -11.05 -27.22
C SER A 448 4.60 -12.43 -27.48
N LEU A 449 5.42 -13.47 -27.29
CA LEU A 449 4.94 -14.85 -27.33
C LEU A 449 3.95 -15.07 -26.18
N VAL A 450 2.80 -15.67 -26.49
CA VAL A 450 1.75 -16.01 -25.53
C VAL A 450 1.50 -17.51 -25.53
N SER A 451 1.20 -18.06 -24.35
CA SER A 451 0.78 -19.46 -24.21
C SER A 451 -0.73 -19.57 -24.33
N TYR A 452 -1.21 -20.15 -25.41
CA TYR A 452 -2.66 -20.32 -25.62
C TYR A 452 -3.30 -21.33 -24.65
N ASN A 453 -2.50 -22.25 -24.09
CA ASN A 453 -2.96 -23.30 -23.18
C ASN A 453 -2.83 -22.93 -21.70
N LEU A 454 -2.55 -21.65 -21.40
CA LEU A 454 -2.43 -21.21 -20.02
C LEU A 454 -3.76 -21.38 -19.29
N SER A 455 -3.71 -22.04 -18.14
CA SER A 455 -4.85 -22.36 -17.29
C SER A 455 -4.46 -22.19 -15.82
N TRP A 456 -5.31 -22.65 -14.93
CA TRP A 456 -5.10 -22.64 -13.50
C TRP A 456 -3.79 -23.32 -13.10
N GLU A 457 -2.98 -22.66 -12.30
CA GLU A 457 -1.91 -23.31 -11.55
C GLU A 457 -2.52 -24.18 -10.46
N LYS A 458 -2.12 -25.46 -10.39
CA LYS A 458 -2.65 -26.42 -9.42
C LYS A 458 -1.63 -26.75 -8.35
N ILE A 459 -1.95 -26.41 -7.13
CA ILE A 459 -1.15 -26.69 -5.95
C ILE A 459 -1.79 -27.88 -5.22
N ARG A 460 -1.03 -28.95 -4.98
CA ARG A 460 -1.49 -30.15 -4.29
C ARG A 460 -0.76 -30.31 -2.98
N THR A 461 -1.51 -30.55 -1.91
CA THR A 461 -0.97 -30.64 -0.55
C THR A 461 -1.47 -31.87 0.16
N TRP A 462 -0.58 -32.57 0.82
CA TRP A 462 -0.89 -33.67 1.74
C TRP A 462 -0.52 -33.23 3.16
N ASN A 463 -1.36 -33.60 4.12
CA ASN A 463 -1.10 -33.31 5.52
C ASN A 463 -1.52 -34.51 6.37
N ALA A 464 -0.68 -34.88 7.34
CA ALA A 464 -0.98 -35.84 8.39
C ALA A 464 -0.70 -35.23 9.74
N GLY A 465 -1.54 -35.48 10.74
CA GLY A 465 -1.38 -34.90 12.05
C GLY A 465 -1.95 -35.77 13.15
N CYS A 466 -1.37 -35.63 14.33
CA CYS A 466 -1.83 -36.24 15.56
C CYS A 466 -2.06 -35.16 16.60
N LEU A 467 -3.22 -35.19 17.28
CA LEU A 467 -3.55 -34.34 18.41
C LEU A 467 -3.61 -35.21 19.66
N LEU A 468 -2.79 -34.91 20.64
CA LEU A 468 -2.75 -35.62 21.92
C LEU A 468 -2.74 -34.58 23.04
N TYR A 469 -3.72 -34.69 23.96
CA TYR A 469 -3.81 -33.88 25.16
C TYR A 469 -3.95 -34.78 26.37
N THR A 470 -3.15 -34.52 27.39
CA THR A 470 -3.23 -35.16 28.71
C THR A 470 -4.05 -34.30 29.65
N SER A 471 -4.74 -34.94 30.64
CA SER A 471 -5.33 -34.21 31.75
C SER A 471 -4.25 -33.58 32.58
N ASP A 472 -4.35 -32.31 32.92
CA ASP A 472 -3.47 -31.69 33.91
C ASP A 472 -3.73 -32.32 35.28
N ALA A 473 -2.66 -32.78 35.95
CA ALA A 473 -2.71 -33.32 37.30
C ALA A 473 -3.11 -32.28 38.38
N ALA A 474 -3.43 -31.05 37.99
CA ALA A 474 -3.83 -29.95 38.86
C ALA A 474 -5.32 -29.85 39.17
N ASP A 475 -6.20 -30.57 38.45
CA ASP A 475 -7.67 -30.52 38.65
C ASP A 475 -8.20 -31.59 39.63
N GLU A 476 -7.36 -32.39 40.25
CA GLU A 476 -7.71 -33.38 41.27
C GLU A 476 -7.22 -33.00 42.66
N ARG A 477 -7.34 -31.73 43.10
CA ARG A 477 -7.14 -31.36 44.50
C ARG A 477 -8.28 -30.49 45.02
#